data_52877a90932c410de213e0f81d3742b1
#
_entry.id   52877a90932c410de213e0f81d3742b1
#
_cell.length_a   1.000
_cell.length_b   1.000
_cell.length_c   1.000
_cell.angle_alpha   90.00
_cell.angle_beta   90.00
_cell.angle_gamma   90.00
#
_symmetry.space_group_name_H-M   'P 1'
#
loop_
_entity.id
_entity.type
_entity.pdbx_description
1 polymer ?
#
loop_
_entity_poly.entity_id
_entity_poly.type
_entity_poly.pdbx_seq_one_letter_code
_entity_poly.pdbx_strand_id
1 'polypeptide(L)'
;MPPHRDGGQAQFIERPVADEGSPWLSKLLEWVQRHLTDDLTTGRLARQACVSKRTLARRFLETTGTSPADWVTGLRIALAKELLETTTLSVEEVADRCGFGSSFTLRHHFRKRLQTNPLAYRAGFRVPEVG
;
A
#
# COMPACT_ATOMS: atom_id res chain seq x y z
N MET A 1 -4.41 -11.75 19.04
CA MET A 1 -4.15 -11.62 18.60
C MET A 1 -4.03 -11.56 18.01
N PRO A 2 -3.95 -11.44 18.14
CA PRO A 2 -3.64 -11.34 17.52
C PRO A 2 -3.30 -11.24 16.86
N PRO A 3 -3.07 -11.25 16.85
CA PRO A 3 -2.64 -11.18 16.18
C PRO A 3 -2.31 -11.00 15.39
N HIS A 4 -2.03 -11.13 15.30
CA HIS A 4 -1.68 -10.95 14.56
C HIS A 4 -1.41 -10.46 13.97
N ARG A 5 -1.24 -10.35 14.12
CA ARG A 5 -0.93 -9.96 13.52
C ARG A 5 -0.63 -10.14 12.67
N ASP A 6 -0.49 -10.54 12.35
CA ASP A 6 -0.12 -10.61 11.45
C ASP A 6 -0.14 -10.38 10.82
N GLY A 7 -0.25 -10.41 10.76
CA GLY A 7 -0.22 -10.00 10.14
C GLY A 7 -0.30 -9.38 9.77
N GLY A 8 -0.26 -9.32 9.82
CA GLY A 8 -0.37 -8.76 9.44
C GLY A 8 -0.42 -8.16 8.87
N GLN A 9 -0.24 -7.76 8.76
CA GLN A 9 -0.23 -7.21 8.05
C GLN A 9 -0.99 -6.93 6.98
N ALA A 10 -1.09 -7.10 6.59
CA ALA A 10 -1.67 -6.97 5.42
C ALA A 10 -3.08 -6.85 5.57
N GLN A 11 -3.53 -7.34 6.44
CA GLN A 11 -4.83 -7.28 6.62
C GLN A 11 -5.30 -6.00 6.86
N PHE A 12 -4.61 -5.26 7.42
CA PHE A 12 -5.07 -4.01 7.81
C PHE A 12 -5.67 -3.39 6.59
N ILE A 13 -5.37 -3.79 5.50
CA ILE A 13 -5.84 -3.24 4.39
C ILE A 13 -7.25 -3.48 4.21
N GLU A 14 -7.72 -4.52 4.45
CA GLU A 14 -9.03 -4.71 4.26
C GLU A 14 -9.77 -4.17 5.29
N ARG A 15 -9.19 -4.05 6.34
CA ARG A 15 -9.83 -3.55 7.40
C ARG A 15 -10.31 -2.25 7.15
N PRO A 16 -9.86 -1.55 6.42
CA PRO A 16 -10.17 -0.23 6.27
C PRO A 16 -11.58 -0.14 6.18
N VAL A 17 -11.92 -0.87 5.83
CA VAL A 17 -13.09 -0.91 5.64
C VAL A 17 -13.76 -0.68 6.71
N ALA A 18 -13.35 -1.01 7.50
CA ALA A 18 -13.86 -0.87 8.67
C ALA A 18 -14.34 0.39 8.69
N ASP A 19 -14.01 1.04 8.08
CA ASP A 19 -14.35 2.21 8.15
C ASP A 19 -15.71 2.41 7.92
N GLU A 20 -16.45 1.63 8.14
CA GLU A 20 -17.72 1.89 8.06
C GLU A 20 -17.98 3.04 8.85
N GLY A 21 -17.33 3.35 9.78
CA GLY A 21 -17.56 4.52 10.58
C GLY A 21 -16.73 5.67 10.11
N SER A 22 -16.05 5.53 9.03
CA SER A 22 -15.18 6.58 8.58
C SER A 22 -15.39 6.89 7.12
N PRO A 23 -16.45 7.55 6.80
CA PRO A 23 -16.72 7.87 5.40
C PRO A 23 -15.62 8.70 4.77
N TRP A 24 -14.93 9.54 5.57
CA TRP A 24 -13.85 10.33 5.01
C TRP A 24 -12.72 9.44 4.55
N LEU A 25 -12.46 8.37 5.26
CA LEU A 25 -11.38 7.47 4.90
C LEU A 25 -11.75 6.67 3.67
N SER A 26 -12.99 6.24 3.55
CA SER A 26 -13.44 5.50 2.36
C SER A 26 -13.32 6.36 1.11
N LYS A 27 -13.70 7.63 1.22
CA LYS A 27 -13.58 8.51 0.07
C LYS A 27 -12.14 8.78 -0.27
N LEU A 28 -11.30 8.96 0.74
CA LEU A 28 -9.89 9.20 0.49
C LEU A 28 -9.26 7.96 -0.14
N LEU A 29 -9.65 6.77 0.31
CA LEU A 29 -9.12 5.54 -0.24
C LEU A 29 -9.47 5.43 -1.72
N GLU A 30 -10.71 5.71 -2.10
CA GLU A 30 -11.09 5.66 -3.49
C GLU A 30 -10.25 6.62 -4.32
N TRP A 31 -10.06 7.83 -3.81
CA TRP A 31 -9.29 8.82 -4.53
C TRP A 31 -7.83 8.41 -4.67
N VAL A 32 -7.24 7.91 -3.58
CA VAL A 32 -5.85 7.49 -3.61
C VAL A 32 -5.64 6.33 -4.58
N GLN A 33 -6.57 5.39 -4.62
CA GLN A 33 -6.43 4.26 -5.51
C GLN A 33 -6.43 4.68 -6.98
N ARG A 34 -7.08 5.77 -7.29
CA ARG A 34 -7.07 6.26 -8.66
C ARG A 34 -5.86 7.14 -8.95
N HIS A 35 -5.08 7.49 -7.92
CA HIS A 35 -3.96 8.40 -8.08
C HIS A 35 -2.65 7.82 -7.52
N LEU A 36 -2.54 6.49 -7.46
CA LEU A 36 -1.36 5.86 -6.86
C LEU A 36 -0.06 6.22 -7.55
N THR A 37 -0.09 6.58 -8.83
CA THR A 37 1.12 6.95 -9.53
C THR A 37 1.47 8.43 -9.34
N ASP A 38 0.62 9.18 -8.64
CA ASP A 38 0.90 10.59 -8.41
C ASP A 38 1.76 10.76 -7.16
N ASP A 39 2.27 11.96 -6.97
CA ASP A 39 3.04 12.27 -5.79
C ASP A 39 2.07 12.49 -4.63
N LEU A 40 1.88 11.51 -3.80
CA LEU A 40 0.88 11.57 -2.74
C LEU A 40 1.52 11.98 -1.42
N THR A 41 1.84 13.26 -1.31
CA THR A 41 2.40 13.79 -0.07
C THR A 41 1.30 13.91 0.98
N THR A 42 1.69 14.00 2.24
CA THR A 42 0.74 14.19 3.32
C THR A 42 -0.08 15.47 3.09
N GLY A 43 0.56 16.52 2.59
CA GLY A 43 -0.15 17.76 2.30
C GLY A 43 -1.20 17.59 1.23
N ARG A 44 -0.92 16.80 0.21
CA ARG A 44 -1.89 16.59 -0.84
C ARG A 44 -3.07 15.78 -0.34
N LEU A 45 -2.80 14.76 0.50
CA LEU A 45 -3.87 13.98 1.08
C LEU A 45 -4.74 14.84 2.01
N ALA A 46 -4.09 15.70 2.78
CA ALA A 46 -4.82 16.57 3.69
C ALA A 46 -5.73 17.51 2.91
N ARG A 47 -5.22 18.03 1.79
CA ARG A 47 -6.02 18.91 0.98
C ARG A 47 -7.22 18.16 0.40
N GLN A 48 -7.02 16.94 -0.03
CA GLN A 48 -8.10 16.16 -0.59
C GLN A 48 -9.15 15.83 0.48
N ALA A 49 -8.72 15.66 1.72
CA ALA A 49 -9.64 15.38 2.81
C ALA A 49 -10.18 16.65 3.47
N CYS A 50 -9.73 17.80 2.99
CA CYS A 50 -10.17 19.09 3.50
C CYS A 50 -9.85 19.30 4.99
N VAL A 51 -8.68 18.85 5.40
CA VAL A 51 -8.24 19.05 6.79
C VAL A 51 -6.77 19.46 6.78
N SER A 52 -6.24 19.85 7.91
CA SER A 52 -4.83 20.17 8.02
C SER A 52 -4.02 18.89 8.06
N LYS A 53 -2.73 18.98 7.79
CA LYS A 53 -1.86 17.82 7.88
C LYS A 53 -1.90 17.21 9.26
N ARG A 54 -1.93 18.05 10.28
CA ARG A 54 -1.94 17.58 11.64
C ARG A 54 -3.21 16.80 11.94
N THR A 55 -4.35 17.32 11.51
CA THR A 55 -5.62 16.64 11.72
C THR A 55 -5.64 15.32 10.96
N LEU A 56 -5.10 15.32 9.74
CA LEU A 56 -5.08 14.09 8.95
C LEU A 56 -4.24 13.03 9.67
N ALA A 57 -3.06 13.41 10.15
CA ALA A 57 -2.19 12.46 10.83
C ALA A 57 -2.87 11.89 12.07
N ARG A 58 -3.55 12.74 12.84
CA ARG A 58 -4.23 12.26 14.02
C ARG A 58 -5.35 11.31 13.69
N ARG A 59 -6.15 11.64 12.67
CA ARG A 59 -7.24 10.77 12.27
C ARG A 59 -6.75 9.45 11.75
N PHE A 60 -5.63 9.46 11.00
CA PHE A 60 -5.08 8.21 10.51
C PHE A 60 -4.60 7.34 11.66
N LEU A 61 -3.94 7.94 12.63
CA LEU A 61 -3.47 7.17 13.76
C LEU A 61 -4.64 6.55 14.52
N GLU A 62 -5.70 7.33 14.72
CA GLU A 62 -6.87 6.83 15.45
C GLU A 62 -7.63 5.77 14.69
N THR A 63 -7.71 5.90 13.37
CA THR A 63 -8.53 4.99 12.58
C THR A 63 -7.77 3.77 12.08
N THR A 64 -6.53 3.95 11.65
CA THR A 64 -5.78 2.87 11.05
C THR A 64 -4.55 2.44 11.86
N GLY A 65 -4.15 3.22 12.82
CA GLY A 65 -2.97 2.94 13.60
C GLY A 65 -1.67 3.28 12.90
N THR A 66 -1.73 3.95 11.74
CA THR A 66 -0.52 4.23 11.02
C THR A 66 -0.55 5.65 10.47
N SER A 67 0.54 6.12 9.93
CA SER A 67 0.62 7.44 9.35
C SER A 67 0.05 7.42 7.93
N PRO A 68 -0.33 8.59 7.40
CA PRO A 68 -0.80 8.63 6.02
C PRO A 68 0.24 8.12 5.03
N ALA A 69 1.51 8.44 5.24
CA ALA A 69 2.56 7.99 4.32
C ALA A 69 2.70 6.47 4.34
N ASP A 70 2.67 5.87 5.52
CA ASP A 70 2.75 4.42 5.62
C ASP A 70 1.54 3.76 5.01
N TRP A 71 0.38 4.37 5.15
CA TRP A 71 -0.85 3.84 4.59
C TRP A 71 -0.77 3.80 3.06
N VAL A 72 -0.29 4.90 2.45
CA VAL A 72 -0.13 4.94 1.00
C VAL A 72 0.90 3.91 0.55
N THR A 73 2.02 3.80 1.27
CA THR A 73 3.03 2.81 0.93
C THR A 73 2.44 1.41 1.00
N GLY A 74 1.59 1.17 2.00
CA GLY A 74 0.93 -0.14 2.11
C GLY A 74 0.05 -0.44 0.91
N LEU A 75 -0.68 0.57 0.41
CA LEU A 75 -1.52 0.37 -0.77
C LEU A 75 -0.67 0.10 -2.00
N ARG A 76 0.45 0.80 -2.13
CA ARG A 76 1.34 0.59 -3.26
C ARG A 76 1.96 -0.80 -3.22
N ILE A 77 2.34 -1.26 -2.04
CA ILE A 77 2.91 -2.60 -1.90
C ILE A 77 1.84 -3.65 -2.20
N ALA A 78 0.60 -3.42 -1.78
CA ALA A 78 -0.47 -4.38 -2.07
C ALA A 78 -0.67 -4.52 -3.59
N LEU A 79 -0.63 -3.40 -4.31
CA LEU A 79 -0.76 -3.45 -5.76
C LEU A 79 0.46 -4.13 -6.38
N ALA A 80 1.66 -3.86 -5.86
CA ALA A 80 2.87 -4.50 -6.36
C ALA A 80 2.78 -6.01 -6.21
N LYS A 81 2.31 -6.48 -5.07
CA LYS A 81 2.15 -7.91 -4.85
C LYS A 81 1.19 -8.50 -5.88
N GLU A 82 0.08 -7.83 -6.09
CA GLU A 82 -0.90 -8.31 -7.05
C GLU A 82 -0.30 -8.40 -8.46
N LEU A 83 0.41 -7.38 -8.88
CA LEU A 83 1.01 -7.38 -10.21
C LEU A 83 2.10 -8.44 -10.34
N LEU A 84 2.87 -8.65 -9.29
CA LEU A 84 3.90 -9.68 -9.32
C LEU A 84 3.28 -11.08 -9.40
N GLU A 85 2.13 -11.25 -8.79
CA GLU A 85 1.45 -12.56 -8.79
C GLU A 85 0.72 -12.84 -10.09
N THR A 86 0.17 -11.82 -10.71
CA THR A 86 -0.75 -12.03 -11.83
C THR A 86 -0.23 -11.59 -13.19
N THR A 87 0.94 -10.98 -13.27
CA THR A 87 1.45 -10.53 -14.57
C THR A 87 2.91 -10.91 -14.75
N THR A 88 3.43 -10.67 -15.95
CA THR A 88 4.85 -10.90 -16.22
C THR A 88 5.57 -9.56 -16.37
N LEU A 89 5.00 -8.48 -15.87
CA LEU A 89 5.64 -7.17 -15.96
C LEU A 89 7.00 -7.21 -15.27
N SER A 90 7.95 -6.45 -15.78
CA SER A 90 9.26 -6.36 -15.13
C SER A 90 9.11 -5.65 -13.79
N VAL A 91 10.11 -5.78 -12.94
CA VAL A 91 10.09 -5.11 -11.64
C VAL A 91 10.01 -3.60 -11.85
N GLU A 92 10.70 -3.08 -12.88
CA GLU A 92 10.63 -1.65 -13.18
C GLU A 92 9.22 -1.24 -13.57
N GLU A 93 8.55 -2.04 -14.37
CA GLU A 93 7.20 -1.71 -14.77
C GLU A 93 6.24 -1.79 -13.59
N VAL A 94 6.43 -2.76 -12.72
CA VAL A 94 5.61 -2.88 -11.52
C VAL A 94 5.80 -1.63 -10.67
N ALA A 95 7.05 -1.20 -10.49
CA ALA A 95 7.33 -0.01 -9.68
C ALA A 95 6.62 1.22 -10.26
N ASP A 96 6.63 1.36 -11.58
CA ASP A 96 5.95 2.48 -12.20
C ASP A 96 4.45 2.42 -11.99
N ARG A 97 3.85 1.27 -12.17
CA ARG A 97 2.41 1.15 -12.03
C ARG A 97 1.92 1.31 -10.61
N CYS A 98 2.79 1.01 -9.65
CA CYS A 98 2.41 1.16 -8.25
C CYS A 98 2.68 2.55 -7.71
N GLY A 99 3.39 3.37 -8.46
CA GLY A 99 3.65 4.72 -7.99
C GLY A 99 4.96 4.89 -7.22
N PHE A 100 5.82 3.86 -7.21
CA PHE A 100 7.10 4.01 -6.51
C PHE A 100 8.12 4.77 -7.34
N GLY A 101 7.96 4.84 -8.65
CA GLY A 101 8.83 5.63 -9.47
C GLY A 101 10.12 4.94 -9.90
N SER A 102 10.62 4.01 -9.13
CA SER A 102 11.81 3.26 -9.51
C SER A 102 11.80 1.90 -8.85
N SER A 103 12.50 0.96 -9.47
CA SER A 103 12.58 -0.37 -8.88
C SER A 103 13.38 -0.34 -7.58
N PHE A 104 14.28 0.63 -7.44
CA PHE A 104 15.05 0.76 -6.21
C PHE A 104 14.12 1.06 -5.04
N THR A 105 13.21 2.01 -5.20
CA THR A 105 12.28 2.37 -4.14
C THR A 105 11.32 1.22 -3.84
N LEU A 106 10.85 0.55 -4.88
CA LEU A 106 9.99 -0.60 -4.68
C LEU A 106 10.71 -1.68 -3.87
N ARG A 107 11.96 -1.98 -4.24
CA ARG A 107 12.70 -3.01 -3.53
C ARG A 107 12.93 -2.64 -2.07
N HIS A 108 13.21 -1.35 -1.82
CA HIS A 108 13.43 -0.89 -0.47
C HIS A 108 12.20 -1.14 0.41
N HIS A 109 11.03 -0.72 -0.07
CA HIS A 109 9.82 -0.87 0.73
C HIS A 109 9.36 -2.33 0.80
N PHE A 110 9.59 -3.08 -0.27
CA PHE A 110 9.21 -4.48 -0.29
C PHE A 110 10.02 -5.24 0.78
N ARG A 111 11.33 -5.00 0.80
CA ARG A 111 12.16 -5.66 1.78
C ARG A 111 11.80 -5.24 3.20
N LYS A 112 11.53 -3.97 3.39
CA LYS A 112 11.22 -3.49 4.71
C LYS A 112 9.93 -4.09 5.25
N ARG A 113 8.93 -4.24 4.40
CA ARG A 113 7.65 -4.73 4.85
C ARG A 113 7.48 -6.24 4.78
N LEU A 114 8.11 -6.88 3.81
CA LEU A 114 7.87 -8.30 3.58
C LEU A 114 9.12 -9.16 3.76
N GLN A 115 10.23 -8.56 4.07
CA GLN A 115 11.50 -9.25 4.28
C GLN A 115 11.91 -10.11 3.09
N THR A 116 11.57 -9.66 1.89
CA THR A 116 11.96 -10.36 0.69
C THR A 116 12.04 -9.33 -0.43
N ASN A 117 12.46 -9.72 -1.61
CA ASN A 117 12.51 -8.79 -2.74
C ASN A 117 11.46 -9.20 -3.77
N PRO A 118 11.13 -8.31 -4.70
CA PRO A 118 10.05 -8.58 -5.65
C PRO A 118 10.26 -9.83 -6.50
N LEU A 119 11.50 -10.08 -6.94
CA LEU A 119 11.75 -11.25 -7.77
C LEU A 119 11.56 -12.54 -6.98
N ALA A 120 12.07 -12.57 -5.76
CA ALA A 120 11.90 -13.74 -4.90
C ALA A 120 10.44 -13.96 -4.57
N TYR A 121 9.70 -12.87 -4.35
CA TYR A 121 8.29 -12.97 -4.06
C TYR A 121 7.55 -13.59 -5.25
N ARG A 122 7.85 -13.09 -6.46
CA ARG A 122 7.20 -13.60 -7.65
C ARG A 122 7.52 -15.09 -7.85
N ALA A 123 8.78 -15.46 -7.61
CA ALA A 123 9.18 -16.83 -7.78
C ALA A 123 8.41 -17.76 -6.85
N GLY A 124 8.10 -17.29 -5.67
CA GLY A 124 7.35 -18.09 -4.73
C GLY A 124 5.92 -18.33 -5.16
N PHE A 125 5.42 -17.47 -6.05
CA PHE A 125 4.08 -17.64 -6.50
C PHE A 125 4.02 -18.35 -7.83
N ARG A 126 5.14 -18.44 -8.57
CA ARG A 126 5.11 -19.05 -9.78
C ARG A 126 5.10 -20.47 -9.60
N VAL A 127 4.15 -21.12 -9.78
CA VAL A 127 4.12 -22.48 -9.59
C VAL A 127 4.87 -23.08 -10.67
N PRO A 128 5.72 -23.88 -10.40
CA PRO A 128 6.57 -24.46 -11.32
C PRO A 128 5.72 -25.22 -12.18
N GLU A 129 5.30 -24.90 -12.99
CA GLU A 129 4.57 -25.53 -13.77
C GLU A 129 5.07 -26.61 -14.17
N VAL A 130 5.51 -27.13 -13.99
CA VAL A 130 5.98 -28.04 -14.22
C VAL A 130 5.87 -28.73 -14.06
N GLY A 131 5.72 -28.67 -13.84
CA GLY A 131 5.57 -29.09 -13.51
C GLY A 131 5.65 -29.21 -13.78
#